data_dc85355268014f38c6df6dc9616f1df4
#
_entry.id   dc85355268014f38c6df6dc9616f1df4
#
_cell.length_a   1.000
_cell.length_b   1.000
_cell.length_c   1.000
_cell.angle_alpha   90.00
_cell.angle_beta   90.00
_cell.angle_gamma   90.00
#
_symmetry.space_group_name_H-M   'P 1'
#
loop_
_entity.id
_entity.type
_entity.pdbx_description
1 polymer ?
#
loop_
_entity_poly.entity_id
_entity_poly.type
_entity_poly.pdbx_seq_one_letter_code
_entity_poly.pdbx_strand_id
1 'polypeptide(L)'
;MREETCDVLVVGGGPAGSTLAALVKKYAPEKRVVLLERAPGPRHHVGESLLPGLVPVLKELGVFEKIDAAGFPRKLGATYVWGKDRTPWENDFNDVNMTELIARYGGIPEKIEYAWQVRRSEYDEILLKHAEEGGVEVVRGVQADGVVEEGGRLAGATGRFDDGSRTRWRAEFTADCSGQAGFLSRFRPVRAYDPRLKNVACYAYYRGAPWMFQYTGHPDKTKIFICSRPAGWFWYIPLDQGLVSVGFVTTVERLKAGGGDLRALFDRELAACEELSPLLAKAERVKGVDGEDRDFFTHSDWSYLPVKSSGPGWVACGDAAVFVDPILSSGVTLAHLSAHRAAYTILEHWRRGSDAERGLLWADYGAYCRDVAGQYLALALFWYGNDPNAEEWWIQARRLQQAVLPVDLADKGAFITVSAGLTQHYDRLFAARELAQEVATDPGEHPFYAMIMQGMDGAAPAPALDEKAALSLAYPRRTEFSFLPEMGAGRLRAVKRVRFLRGDPDDAVAGAFNPRKFATRWHLAWLDAVDGRRDWAGVRAAAAAAGVPGWWLDGPARLFARDLSVQGVLRAASPEEASA
;
A
#
# COMPACT_ATOMS: atom_id res chain seq x y z
N MET A 1 -9.72 39.29 3.79
CA MET A 1 -9.25 37.96 3.47
C MET A 1 -8.24 38.12 2.36
N ARG A 2 -7.00 37.66 2.59
CA ARG A 2 -5.92 37.68 1.58
C ARG A 2 -6.20 36.64 0.50
N GLU A 3 -5.81 36.90 -0.74
CA GLU A 3 -5.89 35.95 -1.86
C GLU A 3 -4.50 35.59 -2.36
N GLU A 4 -4.28 34.28 -2.57
CA GLU A 4 -3.05 33.70 -3.08
C GLU A 4 -3.38 32.71 -4.21
N THR A 5 -2.46 32.54 -5.13
CA THR A 5 -2.63 31.56 -6.23
C THR A 5 -1.44 30.60 -6.26
N CYS A 6 -1.67 29.34 -6.55
CA CYS A 6 -0.64 28.34 -6.74
C CYS A 6 -1.10 27.29 -7.79
N ASP A 7 -0.17 26.46 -8.26
CA ASP A 7 -0.52 25.34 -9.14
C ASP A 7 -1.06 24.17 -8.32
N VAL A 8 -0.42 23.85 -7.18
CA VAL A 8 -0.83 22.78 -6.28
C VAL A 8 -0.91 23.31 -4.85
N LEU A 9 -2.07 23.12 -4.23
CA LEU A 9 -2.31 23.37 -2.81
C LEU A 9 -2.37 22.03 -2.08
N VAL A 10 -1.50 21.81 -1.10
CA VAL A 10 -1.46 20.60 -0.28
C VAL A 10 -1.97 20.94 1.12
N VAL A 11 -2.95 20.20 1.63
CA VAL A 11 -3.50 20.38 2.97
C VAL A 11 -3.01 19.26 3.88
N GLY A 12 -2.09 19.60 4.80
CA GLY A 12 -1.45 18.69 5.76
C GLY A 12 0.01 18.39 5.43
N GLY A 13 0.89 18.66 6.41
CA GLY A 13 2.36 18.51 6.33
C GLY A 13 2.92 17.17 6.82
N GLY A 14 2.07 16.16 7.01
CA GLY A 14 2.52 14.81 7.36
C GLY A 14 3.16 14.06 6.17
N PRO A 15 3.44 12.75 6.31
CA PRO A 15 4.16 11.96 5.31
C PRO A 15 3.56 12.04 3.90
N ALA A 16 2.23 11.99 3.77
CA ALA A 16 1.58 12.10 2.46
C ALA A 16 1.80 13.47 1.80
N GLY A 17 1.55 14.55 2.56
CA GLY A 17 1.64 15.91 2.00
C GLY A 17 3.06 16.30 1.65
N SER A 18 4.01 16.03 2.54
CA SER A 18 5.43 16.28 2.29
C SER A 18 5.94 15.51 1.08
N THR A 19 5.53 14.24 0.93
CA THR A 19 5.90 13.40 -0.23
C THR A 19 5.33 13.93 -1.53
N LEU A 20 4.02 14.22 -1.57
CA LEU A 20 3.37 14.75 -2.78
C LEU A 20 3.98 16.08 -3.19
N ALA A 21 4.10 17.02 -2.25
CA ALA A 21 4.61 18.35 -2.52
C ALA A 21 6.06 18.31 -3.03
N ALA A 22 6.95 17.55 -2.35
CA ALA A 22 8.34 17.43 -2.73
C ALA A 22 8.51 16.78 -4.12
N LEU A 23 7.76 15.73 -4.45
CA LEU A 23 7.83 15.08 -5.77
C LEU A 23 7.32 15.99 -6.89
N VAL A 24 6.21 16.70 -6.67
CA VAL A 24 5.71 17.65 -7.67
C VAL A 24 6.76 18.74 -7.90
N LYS A 25 7.33 19.32 -6.85
CA LYS A 25 8.33 20.36 -6.96
C LYS A 25 9.63 19.87 -7.60
N LYS A 26 10.05 18.64 -7.30
CA LYS A 26 11.23 17.98 -7.89
C LYS A 26 11.12 17.84 -9.41
N TYR A 27 9.96 17.43 -9.92
CA TYR A 27 9.77 17.11 -11.34
C TYR A 27 9.09 18.20 -12.17
N ALA A 28 8.59 19.25 -11.50
CA ALA A 28 8.05 20.46 -12.11
C ALA A 28 8.48 21.69 -11.28
N PRO A 29 9.79 22.04 -11.31
CA PRO A 29 10.36 23.08 -10.46
C PRO A 29 9.79 24.48 -10.73
N GLU A 30 9.23 24.72 -11.91
CA GLU A 30 8.55 25.96 -12.30
C GLU A 30 7.19 26.13 -11.63
N LYS A 31 6.58 25.04 -11.13
CA LYS A 31 5.27 25.05 -10.50
C LYS A 31 5.34 25.61 -9.07
N ARG A 32 4.39 26.46 -8.72
CA ARG A 32 4.21 26.95 -7.34
C ARG A 32 3.42 25.90 -6.55
N VAL A 33 4.07 25.27 -5.57
CA VAL A 33 3.48 24.30 -4.64
C VAL A 33 3.41 24.93 -3.27
N VAL A 34 2.19 25.07 -2.71
CA VAL A 34 1.94 25.58 -1.37
C VAL A 34 1.43 24.45 -0.50
N LEU A 35 2.03 24.25 0.67
CA LEU A 35 1.64 23.25 1.65
C LEU A 35 1.20 23.94 2.94
N LEU A 36 -0.04 23.65 3.36
CA LEU A 36 -0.63 24.17 4.59
C LEU A 36 -0.48 23.15 5.72
N GLU A 37 0.17 23.54 6.81
CA GLU A 37 0.26 22.72 8.02
C GLU A 37 -0.37 23.47 9.22
N ARG A 38 -1.25 22.77 9.93
CA ARG A 38 -1.97 23.35 11.07
C ARG A 38 -1.04 23.59 12.26
N ALA A 39 -0.12 22.64 12.51
CA ALA A 39 0.80 22.77 13.63
C ALA A 39 1.90 23.81 13.34
N PRO A 40 2.24 24.67 14.30
CA PRO A 40 3.34 25.63 14.13
C PRO A 40 4.72 24.95 14.17
N GLY A 41 4.82 23.74 14.70
CA GLY A 41 6.04 22.94 14.84
C GLY A 41 5.74 21.45 14.85
N PRO A 42 6.79 20.61 15.13
CA PRO A 42 6.65 19.17 15.26
C PRO A 42 5.55 18.80 16.25
N ARG A 43 4.75 17.80 15.92
CA ARG A 43 3.63 17.36 16.74
C ARG A 43 3.65 15.86 16.98
N HIS A 44 3.14 15.47 18.13
CA HIS A 44 2.92 14.09 18.46
C HIS A 44 1.93 13.42 17.47
N HIS A 45 2.25 12.20 17.05
CA HIS A 45 1.39 11.36 16.23
C HIS A 45 1.72 9.88 16.43
N VAL A 46 0.73 9.00 16.40
CA VAL A 46 0.92 7.55 16.37
C VAL A 46 1.24 7.06 14.94
N GLY A 47 1.73 5.81 14.82
CA GLY A 47 2.17 5.21 13.55
C GLY A 47 3.69 5.22 13.43
N GLU A 48 4.35 4.60 14.40
CA GLU A 48 5.78 4.70 14.68
C GLU A 48 6.60 3.58 14.04
N SER A 49 5.94 2.51 13.61
CA SER A 49 6.59 1.33 13.01
C SER A 49 6.42 1.35 11.50
N LEU A 50 7.51 1.52 10.77
CA LEU A 50 7.51 1.64 9.31
C LEU A 50 7.67 0.29 8.62
N LEU A 51 7.45 0.26 7.30
CA LEU A 51 7.61 -0.93 6.46
C LEU A 51 8.60 -0.66 5.31
N PRO A 52 9.33 -1.68 4.83
CA PRO A 52 10.29 -1.54 3.72
C PRO A 52 9.69 -0.99 2.43
N GLY A 53 8.41 -1.20 2.20
CA GLY A 53 7.71 -0.73 0.99
C GLY A 53 7.75 0.78 0.74
N LEU A 54 8.04 1.59 1.76
CA LEU A 54 8.19 3.04 1.60
C LEU A 54 9.63 3.46 1.17
N VAL A 55 10.63 2.60 1.36
CA VAL A 55 12.05 2.95 1.13
C VAL A 55 12.34 3.44 -0.29
N PRO A 56 11.83 2.81 -1.37
CA PRO A 56 12.03 3.31 -2.72
C PRO A 56 11.51 4.74 -2.94
N VAL A 57 10.41 5.10 -2.27
CA VAL A 57 9.87 6.47 -2.33
C VAL A 57 10.78 7.45 -1.61
N LEU A 58 11.33 7.09 -0.44
CA LEU A 58 12.27 7.93 0.30
C LEU A 58 13.58 8.16 -0.47
N LYS A 59 14.07 7.12 -1.15
CA LYS A 59 15.26 7.23 -2.02
C LYS A 59 14.99 8.12 -3.22
N GLU A 60 13.85 7.97 -3.86
CA GLU A 60 13.45 8.84 -4.96
C GLU A 60 13.29 10.29 -4.52
N LEU A 61 12.73 10.54 -3.35
CA LEU A 61 12.67 11.87 -2.75
C LEU A 61 14.08 12.45 -2.53
N GLY A 62 15.07 11.62 -2.18
CA GLY A 62 16.41 12.04 -1.74
C GLY A 62 16.48 12.33 -0.24
N VAL A 63 15.55 11.78 0.54
CA VAL A 63 15.46 11.99 2.00
C VAL A 63 15.93 10.78 2.81
N PHE A 64 16.23 9.67 2.14
CA PHE A 64 16.60 8.40 2.79
C PHE A 64 17.78 8.58 3.75
N GLU A 65 18.86 9.22 3.32
CA GLU A 65 20.07 9.42 4.11
C GLU A 65 19.82 10.30 5.34
N LYS A 66 18.92 11.28 5.23
CA LYS A 66 18.52 12.12 6.38
C LYS A 66 17.79 11.33 7.45
N ILE A 67 16.92 10.41 7.02
CA ILE A 67 16.16 9.53 7.92
C ILE A 67 17.10 8.49 8.55
N ASP A 68 17.98 7.88 7.76
CA ASP A 68 18.93 6.87 8.28
C ASP A 68 19.94 7.50 9.26
N ALA A 69 20.34 8.74 9.05
CA ALA A 69 21.22 9.50 9.93
C ALA A 69 20.52 10.04 11.19
N ALA A 70 19.20 10.03 11.27
CA ALA A 70 18.47 10.50 12.45
C ALA A 70 18.57 9.56 13.65
N GLY A 71 19.16 8.36 13.47
CA GLY A 71 19.43 7.43 14.55
C GLY A 71 18.20 6.63 15.03
N PHE A 72 17.16 6.57 14.24
CA PHE A 72 16.00 5.72 14.53
C PHE A 72 16.39 4.24 14.57
N PRO A 73 15.84 3.44 15.52
CA PRO A 73 16.05 2.00 15.51
C PRO A 73 15.64 1.35 14.18
N ARG A 74 16.52 0.53 13.63
CA ARG A 74 16.26 -0.20 12.39
C ARG A 74 15.36 -1.40 12.66
N LYS A 75 14.19 -1.38 12.04
CA LYS A 75 13.22 -2.47 12.10
C LYS A 75 13.53 -3.51 11.04
N LEU A 76 13.84 -4.74 11.48
CA LEU A 76 14.09 -5.87 10.61
C LEU A 76 12.87 -6.78 10.38
N GLY A 77 11.77 -6.52 11.08
CA GLY A 77 10.59 -7.37 10.96
C GLY A 77 9.64 -7.21 12.15
N ALA A 78 8.91 -8.30 12.42
CA ALA A 78 7.98 -8.41 13.52
C ALA A 78 8.02 -9.80 14.15
N THR A 79 7.75 -9.87 15.45
CA THR A 79 7.49 -11.12 16.15
C THR A 79 6.07 -11.09 16.68
N TYR A 80 5.36 -12.18 16.51
CA TYR A 80 3.96 -12.33 16.85
C TYR A 80 3.78 -13.45 17.86
N VAL A 81 2.99 -13.20 18.91
CA VAL A 81 2.36 -14.22 19.74
C VAL A 81 0.87 -14.18 19.44
N TRP A 82 0.49 -14.93 18.45
CA TRP A 82 -0.87 -14.95 17.92
C TRP A 82 -1.23 -16.34 17.44
N GLY A 83 -2.52 -16.66 17.49
CA GLY A 83 -3.01 -17.96 17.13
C GLY A 83 -3.37 -18.81 18.33
N LYS A 84 -3.94 -19.98 18.04
CA LYS A 84 -4.56 -20.87 19.04
C LYS A 84 -3.56 -21.45 20.05
N ASP A 85 -2.35 -21.73 19.59
CA ASP A 85 -1.29 -22.34 20.39
C ASP A 85 -0.36 -21.32 21.06
N ARG A 86 -0.52 -20.03 20.70
CA ARG A 86 0.32 -18.93 21.20
C ARG A 86 1.83 -19.14 21.01
N THR A 87 2.22 -20.01 20.10
CA THR A 87 3.65 -20.20 19.78
C THR A 87 4.18 -18.94 19.09
N PRO A 88 5.28 -18.33 19.60
CA PRO A 88 5.88 -17.18 18.94
C PRO A 88 6.36 -17.51 17.54
N TRP A 89 6.06 -16.64 16.57
CA TRP A 89 6.56 -16.76 15.21
C TRP A 89 7.05 -15.42 14.68
N GLU A 90 7.97 -15.47 13.75
CA GLU A 90 8.69 -14.29 13.27
C GLU A 90 8.49 -14.05 11.80
N ASN A 91 8.42 -12.76 11.46
CA ASN A 91 8.54 -12.23 10.12
C ASN A 91 9.82 -11.38 10.08
N ASP A 92 10.88 -11.86 9.45
CA ASP A 92 12.10 -11.11 9.19
C ASP A 92 12.15 -10.70 7.73
N PHE A 93 12.39 -9.41 7.46
CA PHE A 93 12.43 -8.89 6.08
C PHE A 93 13.56 -9.50 5.24
N ASN A 94 14.55 -10.10 5.90
CA ASN A 94 15.68 -10.77 5.27
C ASN A 94 15.47 -12.28 5.02
N ASP A 95 14.40 -12.86 5.57
CA ASP A 95 14.11 -14.30 5.40
C ASP A 95 13.71 -14.67 3.96
N VAL A 96 13.41 -13.67 3.14
CA VAL A 96 13.15 -13.84 1.72
C VAL A 96 14.24 -13.14 0.95
N ASN A 97 14.92 -13.90 0.13
CA ASN A 97 15.88 -13.36 -0.82
C ASN A 97 15.18 -12.68 -2.02
N MET A 98 14.02 -12.05 -1.72
CA MET A 98 13.23 -11.29 -2.68
C MET A 98 14.02 -10.12 -3.22
N THR A 99 14.90 -9.57 -2.41
CA THR A 99 15.76 -8.46 -2.82
C THR A 99 16.80 -8.93 -3.82
N GLU A 100 17.33 -10.13 -3.67
CA GLU A 100 18.21 -10.74 -4.66
C GLU A 100 17.43 -11.06 -5.94
N LEU A 101 16.20 -11.58 -5.84
CA LEU A 101 15.31 -11.78 -6.97
C LEU A 101 15.04 -10.47 -7.72
N ILE A 102 14.76 -9.39 -7.01
CA ILE A 102 14.51 -8.07 -7.61
C ILE A 102 15.80 -7.47 -8.18
N ALA A 103 16.90 -7.54 -7.45
CA ALA A 103 18.20 -7.06 -7.92
C ALA A 103 18.70 -7.87 -9.13
N ARG A 104 18.52 -9.19 -9.10
CA ARG A 104 18.90 -10.09 -10.19
C ARG A 104 18.03 -9.93 -11.44
N TYR A 105 16.72 -9.69 -11.25
CA TYR A 105 15.74 -9.68 -12.34
C TYR A 105 15.21 -8.28 -12.68
N GLY A 106 15.67 -7.26 -12.02
CA GLY A 106 15.64 -6.04 -12.65
C GLY A 106 14.94 -4.86 -12.21
N GLY A 107 15.24 -4.26 -11.29
CA GLY A 107 14.82 -2.92 -11.29
C GLY A 107 14.78 -2.18 -9.98
N ILE A 108 14.95 -2.88 -8.86
CA ILE A 108 15.32 -2.20 -7.61
C ILE A 108 16.82 -2.42 -7.46
N PRO A 109 17.64 -1.37 -7.59
CA PRO A 109 19.10 -1.52 -7.63
C PRO A 109 19.72 -1.94 -6.29
N GLU A 110 18.95 -1.97 -5.22
CA GLU A 110 19.45 -2.22 -3.89
C GLU A 110 18.52 -3.11 -3.07
N LYS A 111 19.13 -3.91 -2.20
CA LYS A 111 18.46 -4.73 -1.20
C LYS A 111 17.77 -3.84 -0.16
N ILE A 112 16.47 -4.03 0.06
CA ILE A 112 15.72 -3.34 1.11
C ILE A 112 15.63 -4.28 2.31
N GLU A 113 16.53 -4.12 3.27
CA GLU A 113 16.69 -5.05 4.40
C GLU A 113 15.94 -4.60 5.65
N TYR A 114 15.57 -3.34 5.76
CA TYR A 114 14.98 -2.76 6.95
C TYR A 114 14.07 -1.57 6.64
N ALA A 115 13.28 -1.22 7.64
CA ALA A 115 12.64 0.08 7.80
C ALA A 115 13.09 0.65 9.16
N TRP A 116 12.33 1.57 9.75
CA TRP A 116 12.67 2.18 11.03
C TRP A 116 11.49 2.15 11.99
N GLN A 117 11.81 2.21 13.29
CA GLN A 117 10.89 2.59 14.35
C GLN A 117 11.12 4.06 14.64
N VAL A 118 10.14 4.92 14.39
CA VAL A 118 10.35 6.37 14.38
C VAL A 118 9.52 7.10 15.42
N ARG A 119 10.08 8.17 15.98
CA ARG A 119 9.27 9.21 16.61
C ARG A 119 8.68 10.07 15.50
N ARG A 120 7.36 10.05 15.40
CA ARG A 120 6.63 10.66 14.29
C ARG A 120 6.82 12.18 14.23
N SER A 121 6.94 12.86 15.36
CA SER A 121 7.24 14.29 15.40
C SER A 121 8.54 14.62 14.66
N GLU A 122 9.57 13.80 14.83
CA GLU A 122 10.88 13.99 14.21
C GLU A 122 10.87 13.53 12.74
N TYR A 123 10.30 12.35 12.47
CA TYR A 123 10.19 11.81 11.12
C TYR A 123 9.39 12.73 10.19
N ASP A 124 8.22 13.18 10.63
CA ASP A 124 7.35 14.05 9.85
C ASP A 124 8.04 15.42 9.61
N GLU A 125 8.77 15.95 10.59
CA GLU A 125 9.51 17.20 10.45
C GLU A 125 10.69 17.09 9.48
N ILE A 126 11.41 15.97 9.45
CA ILE A 126 12.47 15.70 8.45
C ILE A 126 11.89 15.76 7.04
N LEU A 127 10.74 15.11 6.82
CA LEU A 127 10.07 15.11 5.53
C LEU A 127 9.59 16.51 5.12
N LEU A 128 8.99 17.23 6.05
CA LEU A 128 8.44 18.56 5.78
C LEU A 128 9.55 19.59 5.48
N LYS A 129 10.64 19.59 6.27
CA LYS A 129 11.81 20.41 6.00
C LYS A 129 12.48 20.06 4.66
N HIS A 130 12.54 18.77 4.34
CA HIS A 130 13.09 18.34 3.05
C HIS A 130 12.25 18.88 1.88
N ALA A 131 10.92 18.89 2.00
CA ALA A 131 10.05 19.49 1.00
C ALA A 131 10.26 21.02 0.89
N GLU A 132 10.40 21.70 2.03
CA GLU A 132 10.68 23.14 2.08
C GLU A 132 12.03 23.51 1.45
N GLU A 133 13.09 22.78 1.79
CA GLU A 133 14.43 22.90 1.18
C GLU A 133 14.40 22.66 -0.35
N GLY A 134 13.50 21.78 -0.80
CA GLY A 134 13.24 21.51 -2.22
C GLY A 134 12.44 22.61 -2.94
N GLY A 135 12.03 23.66 -2.23
CA GLY A 135 11.33 24.83 -2.80
C GLY A 135 9.80 24.76 -2.70
N VAL A 136 9.26 23.89 -1.85
CA VAL A 136 7.82 23.93 -1.48
C VAL A 136 7.60 25.09 -0.53
N GLU A 137 6.55 25.89 -0.77
CA GLU A 137 6.15 26.97 0.14
C GLU A 137 5.32 26.38 1.29
N VAL A 138 5.96 26.18 2.45
CA VAL A 138 5.32 25.62 3.65
C VAL A 138 4.75 26.74 4.49
N VAL A 139 3.42 26.73 4.71
CA VAL A 139 2.70 27.69 5.55
C VAL A 139 2.23 26.97 6.80
N ARG A 140 2.88 27.26 7.93
CA ARG A 140 2.57 26.67 9.25
C ARG A 140 1.57 27.52 10.03
N GLY A 141 0.89 26.92 11.00
CA GLY A 141 -0.09 27.60 11.86
C GLY A 141 -1.39 27.96 11.14
N VAL A 142 -1.73 27.23 10.07
CA VAL A 142 -2.95 27.49 9.29
C VAL A 142 -3.83 26.26 9.20
N GLN A 143 -5.06 26.39 9.66
CA GLN A 143 -6.08 25.37 9.54
C GLN A 143 -6.95 25.61 8.29
N ALA A 144 -6.89 24.69 7.33
CA ALA A 144 -7.82 24.68 6.21
C ALA A 144 -9.25 24.43 6.70
N ASP A 145 -10.19 25.34 6.41
CA ASP A 145 -11.53 25.34 6.98
C ASP A 145 -12.67 25.40 5.94
N GLY A 146 -12.38 25.69 4.69
CA GLY A 146 -13.36 25.75 3.61
C GLY A 146 -12.79 25.44 2.25
N VAL A 147 -13.64 25.12 1.30
CA VAL A 147 -13.29 24.84 -0.10
C VAL A 147 -13.64 26.02 -0.99
N VAL A 148 -12.88 26.20 -2.06
CA VAL A 148 -13.19 27.16 -3.14
C VAL A 148 -13.62 26.34 -4.36
N GLU A 149 -14.82 26.61 -4.87
CA GLU A 149 -15.37 25.92 -6.04
C GLU A 149 -15.64 26.90 -7.18
N GLU A 150 -15.31 26.50 -8.40
CA GLU A 150 -15.51 27.28 -9.62
C GLU A 150 -15.86 26.35 -10.79
N GLY A 151 -16.97 26.63 -11.48
CA GLY A 151 -17.37 25.85 -12.63
C GLY A 151 -17.53 24.34 -12.41
N GLY A 152 -17.94 23.93 -11.21
CA GLY A 152 -18.12 22.51 -10.85
C GLY A 152 -16.81 21.77 -10.51
N ARG A 153 -15.68 22.51 -10.41
CA ARG A 153 -14.40 21.96 -9.95
C ARG A 153 -13.97 22.57 -8.62
N LEU A 154 -13.18 21.83 -7.85
CA LEU A 154 -12.47 22.40 -6.72
C LEU A 154 -11.32 23.30 -7.25
N ALA A 155 -11.33 24.56 -6.86
CA ALA A 155 -10.38 25.58 -7.30
C ALA A 155 -9.51 26.10 -6.16
N GLY A 156 -9.46 25.39 -5.02
CA GLY A 156 -8.63 25.77 -3.88
C GLY A 156 -9.28 25.57 -2.53
N ALA A 157 -8.72 26.22 -1.51
CA ALA A 157 -9.22 26.19 -0.14
C ALA A 157 -9.11 27.54 0.56
N THR A 158 -9.86 27.71 1.65
CA THR A 158 -9.67 28.79 2.63
C THR A 158 -9.03 28.22 3.89
N GLY A 159 -8.25 29.06 4.57
CA GLY A 159 -7.66 28.68 5.84
C GLY A 159 -7.63 29.86 6.81
N ARG A 160 -7.59 29.53 8.08
CA ARG A 160 -7.55 30.45 9.20
C ARG A 160 -6.28 30.22 10.00
N PHE A 161 -5.58 31.31 10.29
CA PHE A 161 -4.42 31.32 11.18
C PHE A 161 -4.85 31.45 12.65
N ASP A 162 -3.94 31.18 13.58
CA ASP A 162 -4.20 31.27 15.02
C ASP A 162 -4.52 32.71 15.47
N ASP A 163 -3.99 33.71 14.78
CA ASP A 163 -4.30 35.13 15.00
C ASP A 163 -5.69 35.55 14.49
N GLY A 164 -6.45 34.62 13.91
CA GLY A 164 -7.75 34.84 13.33
C GLY A 164 -7.75 35.37 11.89
N SER A 165 -6.59 35.71 11.33
CA SER A 165 -6.47 36.12 9.93
C SER A 165 -6.84 34.96 8.99
N ARG A 166 -7.29 35.30 7.77
CA ARG A 166 -7.77 34.33 6.79
C ARG A 166 -7.15 34.58 5.42
N THR A 167 -6.81 33.48 4.76
CA THR A 167 -6.32 33.49 3.38
C THR A 167 -7.16 32.53 2.55
N ARG A 168 -7.39 32.91 1.29
CA ARG A 168 -7.96 32.07 0.24
C ARG A 168 -6.84 31.72 -0.73
N TRP A 169 -6.57 30.44 -0.91
CA TRP A 169 -5.68 29.94 -1.94
C TRP A 169 -6.50 29.41 -3.11
N ARG A 170 -6.19 29.92 -4.31
CA ARG A 170 -6.68 29.36 -5.56
C ARG A 170 -5.64 28.43 -6.12
N ALA A 171 -6.06 27.24 -6.55
CA ALA A 171 -5.16 26.21 -7.04
C ALA A 171 -5.74 25.44 -8.22
N GLU A 172 -4.88 24.99 -9.11
CA GLU A 172 -5.28 24.03 -10.16
C GLU A 172 -5.60 22.67 -9.55
N PHE A 173 -4.79 22.21 -8.59
CA PHE A 173 -5.06 21.00 -7.80
C PHE A 173 -4.99 21.28 -6.31
N THR A 174 -5.99 20.77 -5.58
CA THR A 174 -5.97 20.71 -4.11
C THR A 174 -5.82 19.27 -3.66
N ALA A 175 -4.71 18.97 -2.98
CA ALA A 175 -4.42 17.65 -2.41
C ALA A 175 -4.80 17.62 -0.94
N ASP A 176 -5.76 16.76 -0.58
CA ASP A 176 -6.09 16.47 0.81
C ASP A 176 -5.14 15.40 1.35
N CYS A 177 -4.20 15.84 2.17
CA CYS A 177 -3.24 15.04 2.93
C CYS A 177 -3.39 15.27 4.44
N SER A 178 -4.59 15.68 4.88
CA SER A 178 -4.88 16.10 6.26
C SER A 178 -5.01 14.95 7.25
N GLY A 179 -4.64 13.73 6.86
CA GLY A 179 -4.72 12.55 7.68
C GLY A 179 -6.16 12.17 8.00
N GLN A 180 -6.38 11.54 9.15
CA GLN A 180 -7.71 11.09 9.58
C GLN A 180 -8.72 12.23 9.75
N ALA A 181 -8.26 13.48 9.93
CA ALA A 181 -9.14 14.65 9.98
C ALA A 181 -9.98 14.81 8.70
N GLY A 182 -9.43 14.40 7.54
CA GLY A 182 -10.14 14.32 6.27
C GLY A 182 -10.76 15.65 5.86
N PHE A 183 -9.93 16.61 5.46
CA PHE A 183 -10.39 17.96 5.09
C PHE A 183 -11.54 17.92 4.06
N LEU A 184 -11.34 17.20 2.95
CA LEU A 184 -12.35 17.11 1.89
C LEU A 184 -13.54 16.24 2.27
N SER A 185 -13.37 15.28 3.19
CA SER A 185 -14.48 14.41 3.64
C SER A 185 -15.61 15.18 4.33
N ARG A 186 -15.36 16.41 4.77
CA ARG A 186 -16.39 17.31 5.32
C ARG A 186 -17.30 17.93 4.26
N PHE A 187 -16.89 17.89 2.99
CA PHE A 187 -17.58 18.58 1.89
C PHE A 187 -18.04 17.61 0.80
N ARG A 188 -17.48 16.40 0.75
CA ARG A 188 -17.77 15.42 -0.29
C ARG A 188 -17.48 13.98 0.15
N PRO A 189 -18.08 12.97 -0.48
CA PRO A 189 -17.90 11.55 -0.12
C PRO A 189 -16.54 11.04 -0.61
N VAL A 190 -15.47 11.29 0.17
CA VAL A 190 -14.12 10.79 -0.15
C VAL A 190 -13.98 9.35 0.29
N ARG A 191 -14.51 8.99 1.48
CA ARG A 191 -14.30 7.69 2.13
C ARG A 191 -15.57 7.18 2.80
N ALA A 192 -15.68 5.87 2.98
CA ALA A 192 -16.74 5.20 3.72
C ALA A 192 -16.15 4.29 4.78
N TYR A 193 -16.71 4.30 5.98
CA TYR A 193 -16.30 3.45 7.10
C TYR A 193 -16.69 1.99 6.87
N ASP A 194 -15.76 1.08 7.16
CA ASP A 194 -16.03 -0.35 7.13
C ASP A 194 -16.68 -0.79 8.45
N PRO A 195 -17.90 -1.35 8.43
CA PRO A 195 -18.59 -1.74 9.65
C PRO A 195 -17.98 -2.95 10.35
N ARG A 196 -17.11 -3.71 9.68
CA ARG A 196 -16.48 -4.93 10.20
C ARG A 196 -15.29 -4.63 11.12
N LEU A 197 -14.63 -3.49 10.95
CA LEU A 197 -13.46 -3.08 11.73
C LEU A 197 -13.73 -1.77 12.46
N LYS A 198 -14.31 -1.88 13.66
CA LYS A 198 -14.57 -0.75 14.56
C LYS A 198 -13.69 -0.88 15.80
N ASN A 199 -12.40 -0.62 15.59
CA ASN A 199 -11.39 -0.74 16.63
C ASN A 199 -11.18 0.60 17.35
N VAL A 200 -10.73 0.51 18.57
CA VAL A 200 -10.20 1.62 19.35
C VAL A 200 -8.81 1.24 19.84
N ALA A 201 -7.86 2.15 19.68
CA ALA A 201 -6.50 2.00 20.16
C ALA A 201 -6.25 2.93 21.35
N CYS A 202 -5.43 2.47 22.27
CA CYS A 202 -4.85 3.30 23.31
C CYS A 202 -3.38 2.92 23.51
N TYR A 203 -2.56 3.87 23.95
CA TYR A 203 -1.15 3.63 24.10
C TYR A 203 -0.51 4.56 25.14
N ALA A 204 0.64 4.13 25.61
CA ALA A 204 1.49 4.87 26.54
C ALA A 204 2.96 4.63 26.18
N TYR A 205 3.81 5.54 26.62
CA TYR A 205 5.25 5.42 26.49
C TYR A 205 5.87 5.03 27.82
N TYR A 206 6.88 4.17 27.74
CA TYR A 206 7.59 3.67 28.91
C TYR A 206 9.08 3.90 28.74
N ARG A 207 9.71 4.47 29.78
CA ARG A 207 11.15 4.67 29.87
C ARG A 207 11.79 3.61 30.76
N GLY A 208 12.98 3.16 30.37
CA GLY A 208 13.71 2.12 31.09
C GLY A 208 13.23 0.70 30.77
N ALA A 209 12.36 0.52 29.81
CA ALA A 209 11.96 -0.79 29.31
C ALA A 209 13.02 -1.34 28.34
N PRO A 210 13.42 -2.63 28.45
CA PRO A 210 14.38 -3.23 27.54
C PRO A 210 13.73 -3.48 26.17
N TRP A 211 14.55 -3.48 25.13
CA TRP A 211 14.09 -4.01 23.86
C TRP A 211 13.94 -5.52 23.95
N MET A 212 12.80 -6.05 23.52
CA MET A 212 12.55 -7.49 23.53
C MET A 212 13.52 -8.25 22.61
N PHE A 213 13.87 -7.65 21.48
CA PHE A 213 14.79 -8.21 20.50
C PHE A 213 15.95 -7.25 20.28
N GLN A 214 17.16 -7.76 20.48
CA GLN A 214 18.41 -7.10 20.18
C GLN A 214 19.32 -8.05 19.41
N TYR A 215 19.92 -7.55 18.37
CA TYR A 215 20.85 -8.33 17.56
C TYR A 215 22.27 -8.17 18.11
N THR A 216 22.95 -9.28 18.38
CA THR A 216 24.34 -9.26 18.86
C THR A 216 25.23 -8.46 17.90
N GLY A 217 25.94 -7.46 18.45
CA GLY A 217 26.79 -6.57 17.65
C GLY A 217 26.05 -5.48 16.84
N HIS A 218 24.72 -5.40 16.96
CA HIS A 218 23.90 -4.42 16.26
C HIS A 218 22.87 -3.79 17.20
N PRO A 219 23.27 -2.88 18.09
CA PRO A 219 22.39 -2.30 19.10
C PRO A 219 21.28 -1.40 18.54
N ASP A 220 21.38 -1.03 17.25
CA ASP A 220 20.43 -0.22 16.50
C ASP A 220 19.34 -1.04 15.81
N LYS A 221 19.43 -2.38 15.84
CA LYS A 221 18.51 -3.28 15.14
C LYS A 221 17.52 -3.94 16.08
N THR A 222 16.25 -3.97 15.66
CA THR A 222 15.16 -4.55 16.46
C THR A 222 14.00 -5.04 15.59
N LYS A 223 13.01 -5.64 16.25
CA LYS A 223 11.70 -6.00 15.68
C LYS A 223 10.58 -5.35 16.50
N ILE A 224 9.43 -5.13 15.90
CA ILE A 224 8.21 -4.89 16.65
C ILE A 224 7.71 -6.21 17.24
N PHE A 225 7.12 -6.15 18.41
CA PHE A 225 6.43 -7.30 19.01
C PHE A 225 4.93 -7.06 19.06
N ILE A 226 4.16 -8.07 18.67
CA ILE A 226 2.71 -8.06 18.64
C ILE A 226 2.19 -9.28 19.39
N CYS A 227 1.27 -9.05 20.32
CA CYS A 227 0.77 -10.09 21.20
C CYS A 227 -0.75 -10.03 21.31
N SER A 228 -1.44 -11.13 20.95
CA SER A 228 -2.90 -11.25 21.12
C SER A 228 -3.30 -11.46 22.56
N ARG A 229 -4.48 -10.95 22.95
CA ARG A 229 -5.12 -11.10 24.24
C ARG A 229 -6.62 -11.38 24.05
N PRO A 230 -7.31 -11.97 25.02
CA PRO A 230 -8.76 -12.21 24.90
C PRO A 230 -9.58 -10.96 24.59
N ALA A 231 -9.16 -9.79 25.13
CA ALA A 231 -9.87 -8.53 24.90
C ALA A 231 -9.33 -7.70 23.72
N GLY A 232 -8.21 -8.08 23.10
CA GLY A 232 -7.58 -7.29 22.02
C GLY A 232 -6.18 -7.78 21.71
N TRP A 233 -5.27 -6.86 21.39
CA TRP A 233 -3.87 -7.19 21.18
C TRP A 233 -2.96 -6.01 21.52
N PHE A 234 -1.72 -6.29 21.88
CA PHE A 234 -0.68 -5.30 22.19
C PHE A 234 0.33 -5.17 21.06
N TRP A 235 0.83 -3.94 20.87
CA TRP A 235 2.12 -3.70 20.25
C TRP A 235 3.15 -3.27 21.27
N TYR A 236 4.43 -3.58 21.00
CA TYR A 236 5.59 -3.12 21.73
C TYR A 236 6.65 -2.65 20.72
N ILE A 237 6.89 -1.34 20.67
CA ILE A 237 7.73 -0.70 19.65
C ILE A 237 8.87 0.04 20.34
N PRO A 238 10.13 -0.42 20.18
CA PRO A 238 11.29 0.35 20.61
C PRO A 238 11.44 1.62 19.76
N LEU A 239 11.54 2.79 20.41
CA LEU A 239 11.68 4.09 19.75
C LEU A 239 13.09 4.69 19.90
N ASP A 240 13.74 4.41 21.00
CA ASP A 240 15.15 4.70 21.27
C ASP A 240 15.69 3.74 22.34
N GLN A 241 16.96 3.90 22.76
CA GLN A 241 17.61 3.02 23.74
C GLN A 241 16.96 3.02 25.15
N GLY A 242 16.00 3.86 25.39
CA GLY A 242 15.34 3.94 26.70
C GLY A 242 13.84 4.19 26.62
N LEU A 243 13.26 4.32 25.43
CA LEU A 243 11.85 4.63 25.23
C LEU A 243 11.18 3.57 24.36
N VAL A 244 10.07 3.04 24.83
CA VAL A 244 9.21 2.13 24.07
C VAL A 244 7.78 2.65 24.03
N SER A 245 7.12 2.42 22.91
CA SER A 245 5.67 2.62 22.73
C SER A 245 4.97 1.30 22.98
N VAL A 246 4.00 1.29 23.89
CA VAL A 246 3.16 0.13 24.20
C VAL A 246 1.70 0.54 23.97
N GLY A 247 1.02 -0.15 23.11
CA GLY A 247 -0.38 0.15 22.86
C GLY A 247 -1.25 -1.08 22.79
N PHE A 248 -2.54 -0.87 22.95
CA PHE A 248 -3.56 -1.88 22.99
C PHE A 248 -4.69 -1.53 22.04
N VAL A 249 -5.06 -2.46 21.20
CA VAL A 249 -6.18 -2.34 20.26
C VAL A 249 -7.28 -3.30 20.69
N THR A 250 -8.50 -2.80 20.76
CA THR A 250 -9.69 -3.57 21.08
C THR A 250 -10.87 -3.11 20.25
N THR A 251 -11.94 -3.90 20.20
CA THR A 251 -13.19 -3.47 19.56
C THR A 251 -14.05 -2.64 20.51
N VAL A 252 -14.87 -1.76 19.95
CA VAL A 252 -15.83 -0.97 20.72
C VAL A 252 -16.76 -1.86 21.55
N GLU A 253 -17.11 -3.05 21.04
CA GLU A 253 -17.97 -4.02 21.75
C GLU A 253 -17.26 -4.60 22.98
N ARG A 254 -16.00 -5.04 22.84
CA ARG A 254 -15.21 -5.57 23.96
C ARG A 254 -14.92 -4.50 25.01
N LEU A 255 -14.65 -3.25 24.58
CA LEU A 255 -14.49 -2.13 25.50
C LEU A 255 -15.75 -1.90 26.34
N LYS A 256 -16.93 -1.89 25.72
CA LYS A 256 -18.22 -1.75 26.43
C LYS A 256 -18.46 -2.91 27.38
N ALA A 257 -18.22 -4.14 26.97
CA ALA A 257 -18.32 -5.33 27.83
C ALA A 257 -17.36 -5.30 29.01
N GLY A 258 -16.19 -4.65 28.86
CA GLY A 258 -15.18 -4.45 29.89
C GLY A 258 -15.42 -3.26 30.84
N GLY A 259 -16.59 -2.61 30.77
CA GLY A 259 -16.95 -1.48 31.63
C GLY A 259 -16.72 -0.09 31.04
N GLY A 260 -16.24 0.01 29.79
CA GLY A 260 -16.12 1.26 29.03
C GLY A 260 -14.91 2.14 29.36
N ASP A 261 -14.11 1.79 30.39
CA ASP A 261 -12.87 2.49 30.74
C ASP A 261 -11.70 1.87 30.00
N LEU A 262 -11.20 2.58 28.98
CA LEU A 262 -10.12 2.11 28.13
C LEU A 262 -8.76 2.05 28.86
N ARG A 263 -8.50 2.97 29.79
CA ARG A 263 -7.27 2.96 30.60
C ARG A 263 -7.27 1.76 31.56
N ALA A 264 -8.37 1.55 32.28
CA ALA A 264 -8.49 0.41 33.18
C ALA A 264 -8.42 -0.93 32.43
N LEU A 265 -8.99 -1.00 31.23
CA LEU A 265 -8.88 -2.17 30.36
C LEU A 265 -7.44 -2.42 29.94
N PHE A 266 -6.75 -1.38 29.47
CA PHE A 266 -5.32 -1.44 29.10
C PHE A 266 -4.45 -1.94 30.24
N ASP A 267 -4.56 -1.31 31.42
CA ASP A 267 -3.73 -1.65 32.58
C ASP A 267 -3.98 -3.09 33.07
N ARG A 268 -5.23 -3.53 33.06
CA ARG A 268 -5.60 -4.91 33.42
C ARG A 268 -5.05 -5.95 32.44
N GLU A 269 -5.25 -5.72 31.13
CA GLU A 269 -4.76 -6.64 30.10
C GLU A 269 -3.23 -6.67 30.04
N LEU A 270 -2.57 -5.54 30.28
CA LEU A 270 -1.12 -5.44 30.32
C LEU A 270 -0.54 -6.18 31.54
N ALA A 271 -1.12 -6.01 32.70
CA ALA A 271 -0.70 -6.74 33.93
C ALA A 271 -0.86 -8.26 33.77
N ALA A 272 -1.84 -8.70 33.02
CA ALA A 272 -2.09 -10.12 32.74
C ALA A 272 -1.33 -10.66 31.52
N CYS A 273 -0.55 -9.81 30.81
CA CYS A 273 0.23 -10.23 29.64
C CYS A 273 1.59 -10.78 30.08
N GLU A 274 1.75 -12.09 30.01
CA GLU A 274 2.96 -12.79 30.45
C GLU A 274 4.21 -12.37 29.66
N GLU A 275 4.04 -11.97 28.41
CA GLU A 275 5.12 -11.55 27.53
C GLU A 275 5.59 -10.12 27.80
N LEU A 276 4.66 -9.20 28.11
CA LEU A 276 4.99 -7.77 28.25
C LEU A 276 5.14 -7.31 29.71
N SER A 277 4.37 -7.85 30.64
CA SER A 277 4.39 -7.44 32.04
C SER A 277 5.79 -7.51 32.67
N PRO A 278 6.59 -8.58 32.45
CA PRO A 278 7.96 -8.65 32.98
C PRO A 278 8.90 -7.58 32.38
N LEU A 279 8.73 -7.22 31.11
CA LEU A 279 9.55 -6.20 30.44
C LEU A 279 9.30 -4.80 31.03
N LEU A 280 8.08 -4.56 31.49
CA LEU A 280 7.67 -3.27 32.02
C LEU A 280 7.75 -3.17 33.55
N ALA A 281 8.12 -4.24 34.25
CA ALA A 281 8.13 -4.29 35.71
C ALA A 281 9.03 -3.24 36.37
N LYS A 282 10.07 -2.77 35.69
CA LYS A 282 11.01 -1.73 36.16
C LYS A 282 10.94 -0.44 35.35
N ALA A 283 10.02 -0.38 34.36
CA ALA A 283 9.87 0.77 33.48
C ALA A 283 8.84 1.76 34.04
N GLU A 284 9.04 3.02 33.74
CA GLU A 284 8.15 4.10 34.15
C GLU A 284 7.29 4.56 32.94
N ARG A 285 5.97 4.68 33.13
CA ARG A 285 5.10 5.35 32.18
C ARG A 285 5.41 6.84 32.21
N VAL A 286 5.74 7.41 31.04
CA VAL A 286 6.24 8.78 30.98
C VAL A 286 5.26 9.73 30.33
N LYS A 287 5.33 11.00 30.74
CA LYS A 287 4.70 12.16 30.10
C LYS A 287 5.72 12.90 29.25
N GLY A 288 5.25 13.85 28.48
CA GLY A 288 6.09 14.82 27.80
C GLY A 288 6.77 14.29 26.53
N VAL A 289 6.40 13.13 26.05
CA VAL A 289 6.89 12.64 24.75
C VAL A 289 6.36 13.57 23.68
N ASP A 290 7.25 14.11 22.86
CA ASP A 290 6.94 15.10 21.80
C ASP A 290 6.18 16.34 22.31
N GLY A 291 6.43 16.78 23.56
CA GLY A 291 5.83 17.96 24.17
C GLY A 291 4.40 17.77 24.69
N GLU A 292 3.85 16.57 24.67
CA GLU A 292 2.51 16.25 25.17
C GLU A 292 2.50 16.06 26.70
N ASP A 293 1.72 16.85 27.42
CA ASP A 293 1.55 16.72 28.90
C ASP A 293 0.56 15.59 29.27
N ARG A 294 0.64 14.46 28.58
CA ARG A 294 -0.19 13.26 28.80
C ARG A 294 0.69 12.04 28.91
N ASP A 295 0.26 11.06 29.69
CA ASP A 295 0.91 9.75 29.85
C ASP A 295 0.14 8.61 29.17
N PHE A 296 -1.03 8.92 28.61
CA PHE A 296 -1.91 7.96 27.98
C PHE A 296 -2.69 8.60 26.82
N PHE A 297 -2.73 7.91 25.72
CA PHE A 297 -3.33 8.39 24.48
C PHE A 297 -4.41 7.43 24.00
N THR A 298 -5.40 7.97 23.33
CA THR A 298 -6.48 7.18 22.72
C THR A 298 -6.67 7.60 21.28
N HIS A 299 -7.00 6.63 20.45
CA HIS A 299 -7.26 6.84 19.04
C HIS A 299 -8.40 5.94 18.58
N SER A 300 -9.33 6.48 17.79
CA SER A 300 -10.38 5.68 17.17
C SER A 300 -9.90 5.21 15.80
N ASP A 301 -9.41 3.99 15.75
CA ASP A 301 -8.87 3.37 14.53
C ASP A 301 -10.02 2.71 13.77
N TRP A 302 -10.95 3.51 13.26
CA TRP A 302 -12.03 2.98 12.46
C TRP A 302 -11.59 2.90 11.01
N SER A 303 -11.59 1.68 10.47
CA SER A 303 -11.25 1.42 9.08
C SER A 303 -12.21 2.09 8.12
N TYR A 304 -11.69 2.70 7.09
CA TYR A 304 -12.46 3.25 6.00
C TYR A 304 -11.74 3.08 4.66
N LEU A 305 -12.53 2.89 3.63
CA LEU A 305 -12.08 2.69 2.27
C LEU A 305 -12.38 3.91 1.40
N PRO A 306 -11.61 4.14 0.34
CA PRO A 306 -11.86 5.25 -0.55
C PRO A 306 -13.13 4.99 -1.39
N VAL A 307 -14.10 5.88 -1.28
CA VAL A 307 -15.26 5.96 -2.18
C VAL A 307 -14.84 6.67 -3.46
N LYS A 308 -14.19 7.82 -3.30
CA LYS A 308 -13.68 8.63 -4.41
C LYS A 308 -12.38 9.31 -3.99
N SER A 309 -11.26 8.89 -4.57
CA SER A 309 -9.94 9.40 -4.21
C SER A 309 -9.53 10.65 -4.99
N SER A 310 -10.27 11.01 -6.03
CA SER A 310 -9.98 12.18 -6.86
C SER A 310 -11.22 12.70 -7.60
N GLY A 311 -11.14 13.91 -8.10
CA GLY A 311 -12.16 14.53 -8.94
C GLY A 311 -11.65 15.83 -9.57
N PRO A 312 -12.51 16.59 -10.26
CA PRO A 312 -12.09 17.82 -10.91
C PRO A 312 -11.42 18.78 -9.92
N GLY A 313 -10.11 18.99 -10.10
CA GLY A 313 -9.30 19.90 -9.29
C GLY A 313 -8.89 19.39 -7.90
N TRP A 314 -9.09 18.11 -7.57
CA TRP A 314 -8.71 17.61 -6.25
C TRP A 314 -8.27 16.13 -6.24
N VAL A 315 -7.47 15.79 -5.23
CA VAL A 315 -7.02 14.44 -4.93
C VAL A 315 -6.93 14.26 -3.41
N ALA A 316 -7.20 13.06 -2.90
CA ALA A 316 -7.01 12.70 -1.49
C ALA A 316 -5.97 11.58 -1.37
N CYS A 317 -5.06 11.69 -0.40
CA CYS A 317 -3.93 10.80 -0.18
C CYS A 317 -3.80 10.39 1.28
N GLY A 318 -3.19 9.24 1.53
CA GLY A 318 -2.98 8.70 2.88
C GLY A 318 -4.28 8.56 3.64
N ASP A 319 -4.22 8.78 4.95
CA ASP A 319 -5.38 8.64 5.84
C ASP A 319 -6.53 9.61 5.53
N ALA A 320 -6.32 10.65 4.71
CA ALA A 320 -7.43 11.47 4.22
C ALA A 320 -8.35 10.67 3.28
N ALA A 321 -7.82 9.67 2.59
CA ALA A 321 -8.56 8.81 1.67
C ALA A 321 -8.83 7.41 2.23
N VAL A 322 -7.86 6.79 2.90
CA VAL A 322 -7.89 5.39 3.32
C VAL A 322 -7.13 5.16 4.61
N PHE A 323 -7.76 4.46 5.53
CA PHE A 323 -7.10 3.86 6.70
C PHE A 323 -7.65 2.46 6.89
N VAL A 324 -6.78 1.46 7.05
CA VAL A 324 -7.23 0.08 7.20
C VAL A 324 -7.17 -0.36 8.66
N ASP A 325 -5.98 -0.58 9.20
CA ASP A 325 -5.80 -1.10 10.55
C ASP A 325 -4.33 -0.99 11.00
N PRO A 326 -4.02 -0.76 12.27
CA PRO A 326 -2.64 -0.67 12.76
C PRO A 326 -1.89 -2.01 12.79
N ILE A 327 -2.58 -3.16 12.73
CA ILE A 327 -2.00 -4.51 12.89
C ILE A 327 -0.84 -4.78 11.91
N LEU A 328 -0.89 -4.23 10.72
CA LEU A 328 0.11 -4.43 9.67
C LEU A 328 1.14 -3.30 9.56
N SER A 329 1.08 -2.29 10.42
CA SER A 329 1.95 -1.09 10.35
C SER A 329 1.91 -0.36 8.99
N SER A 330 0.81 -0.46 8.25
CA SER A 330 0.73 -0.04 6.84
C SER A 330 0.43 1.43 6.61
N GLY A 331 -0.08 2.17 7.61
CA GLY A 331 -0.62 3.52 7.44
C GLY A 331 0.36 4.51 6.80
N VAL A 332 1.58 4.63 7.35
CA VAL A 332 2.60 5.54 6.80
C VAL A 332 3.07 5.10 5.41
N THR A 333 3.17 3.79 5.18
CA THR A 333 3.50 3.26 3.85
C THR A 333 2.43 3.61 2.83
N LEU A 334 1.15 3.44 3.17
CA LEU A 334 0.03 3.83 2.32
C LEU A 334 0.01 5.34 2.06
N ALA A 335 0.39 6.15 3.06
CA ALA A 335 0.50 7.59 2.90
C ALA A 335 1.57 7.96 1.84
N HIS A 336 2.76 7.38 1.93
CA HIS A 336 3.82 7.60 0.93
C HIS A 336 3.44 7.09 -0.46
N LEU A 337 2.92 5.87 -0.56
CA LEU A 337 2.58 5.25 -1.83
C LEU A 337 1.44 5.98 -2.57
N SER A 338 0.38 6.36 -1.85
CA SER A 338 -0.72 7.11 -2.46
C SER A 338 -0.31 8.52 -2.88
N ALA A 339 0.50 9.20 -2.06
CA ALA A 339 1.03 10.52 -2.36
C ALA A 339 2.00 10.50 -3.55
N HIS A 340 2.88 9.49 -3.62
CA HIS A 340 3.76 9.24 -4.75
C HIS A 340 2.94 9.08 -6.04
N ARG A 341 1.92 8.21 -6.01
CA ARG A 341 1.05 7.98 -7.15
C ARG A 341 0.28 9.23 -7.55
N ALA A 342 -0.24 10.01 -6.59
CA ALA A 342 -0.94 11.26 -6.85
C ALA A 342 -0.02 12.32 -7.49
N ALA A 343 1.21 12.48 -6.98
CA ALA A 343 2.19 13.40 -7.57
C ALA A 343 2.47 13.07 -9.03
N TYR A 344 2.71 11.79 -9.34
CA TYR A 344 2.92 11.32 -10.71
C TYR A 344 1.69 11.53 -11.60
N THR A 345 0.49 11.34 -11.06
CA THR A 345 -0.76 11.57 -11.78
C THR A 345 -0.95 13.06 -12.11
N ILE A 346 -0.63 13.97 -11.18
CA ILE A 346 -0.65 15.42 -11.42
C ILE A 346 0.37 15.81 -12.50
N LEU A 347 1.61 15.34 -12.37
CA LEU A 347 2.67 15.60 -13.35
C LEU A 347 2.30 15.13 -14.76
N GLU A 348 1.74 13.94 -14.86
CA GLU A 348 1.33 13.38 -16.15
C GLU A 348 0.07 14.06 -16.70
N HIS A 349 -0.85 14.52 -15.83
CA HIS A 349 -2.02 15.31 -16.24
C HIS A 349 -1.61 16.57 -17.01
N TRP A 350 -0.58 17.29 -16.56
CA TRP A 350 -0.08 18.47 -17.26
C TRP A 350 0.55 18.13 -18.62
N ARG A 351 1.06 16.92 -18.80
CA ARG A 351 1.68 16.47 -20.05
C ARG A 351 0.68 15.94 -21.07
N ARG A 352 -0.53 15.54 -20.63
CA ARG A 352 -1.56 14.98 -21.54
C ARG A 352 -2.38 16.08 -22.20
N GLY A 353 -2.58 15.92 -23.52
CA GLY A 353 -3.28 16.91 -24.34
C GLY A 353 -4.80 16.83 -24.31
N SER A 354 -5.38 15.65 -24.03
CA SER A 354 -6.82 15.43 -24.10
C SER A 354 -7.46 15.17 -22.75
N ASP A 355 -8.70 15.63 -22.57
CA ASP A 355 -9.49 15.37 -21.36
C ASP A 355 -9.81 13.89 -21.18
N ALA A 356 -9.94 13.13 -22.29
CA ALA A 356 -10.16 11.70 -22.24
C ALA A 356 -8.95 10.97 -21.60
N GLU A 357 -7.71 11.30 -22.01
CA GLU A 357 -6.51 10.72 -21.41
C GLU A 357 -6.36 11.13 -19.93
N ARG A 358 -6.64 12.40 -19.60
CA ARG A 358 -6.65 12.89 -18.23
C ARG A 358 -7.68 12.15 -17.38
N GLY A 359 -8.87 11.89 -17.95
CA GLY A 359 -9.91 11.09 -17.29
C GLY A 359 -9.44 9.67 -16.95
N LEU A 360 -8.75 9.01 -17.88
CA LEU A 360 -8.17 7.67 -17.65
C LEU A 360 -7.11 7.67 -16.56
N LEU A 361 -6.23 8.69 -16.48
CA LEU A 361 -5.24 8.83 -15.43
C LEU A 361 -5.86 8.90 -14.04
N TRP A 362 -6.89 9.74 -13.88
CA TRP A 362 -7.56 9.89 -12.59
C TRP A 362 -8.41 8.68 -12.20
N ALA A 363 -9.01 8.00 -13.17
CA ALA A 363 -9.71 6.74 -12.95
C ALA A 363 -8.74 5.64 -12.47
N ASP A 364 -7.56 5.57 -13.07
CA ASP A 364 -6.50 4.64 -12.67
C ASP A 364 -5.97 4.95 -11.26
N TYR A 365 -5.78 6.23 -10.90
CA TYR A 365 -5.42 6.61 -9.54
C TYR A 365 -6.46 6.11 -8.51
N GLY A 366 -7.75 6.32 -8.81
CA GLY A 366 -8.84 5.85 -7.95
C GLY A 366 -8.86 4.32 -7.83
N ALA A 367 -8.63 3.62 -8.93
CA ALA A 367 -8.53 2.16 -8.93
C ALA A 367 -7.34 1.67 -8.09
N TYR A 368 -6.18 2.28 -8.26
CA TYR A 368 -4.98 1.99 -7.46
C TYR A 368 -5.23 2.12 -5.96
N CYS A 369 -5.85 3.23 -5.51
CA CYS A 369 -6.16 3.43 -4.11
C CYS A 369 -7.09 2.34 -3.54
N ARG A 370 -8.13 1.96 -4.29
CA ARG A 370 -9.07 0.90 -3.87
C ARG A 370 -8.40 -0.46 -3.79
N ASP A 371 -7.55 -0.80 -4.77
CA ASP A 371 -6.89 -2.10 -4.81
C ASP A 371 -5.91 -2.28 -3.66
N VAL A 372 -5.09 -1.26 -3.41
CA VAL A 372 -4.12 -1.30 -2.31
C VAL A 372 -4.85 -1.39 -0.97
N ALA A 373 -5.89 -0.57 -0.78
CA ALA A 373 -6.72 -0.62 0.40
C ALA A 373 -7.38 -2.00 0.60
N GLY A 374 -7.91 -2.57 -0.48
CA GLY A 374 -8.56 -3.89 -0.48
C GLY A 374 -7.60 -5.02 -0.08
N GLN A 375 -6.36 -4.98 -0.50
CA GLN A 375 -5.34 -5.96 -0.11
C GLN A 375 -5.07 -5.93 1.40
N TYR A 376 -4.81 -4.75 1.95
CA TYR A 376 -4.57 -4.61 3.39
C TYR A 376 -5.82 -4.91 4.22
N LEU A 377 -7.00 -4.55 3.73
CA LEU A 377 -8.25 -4.90 4.39
C LEU A 377 -8.47 -6.41 4.43
N ALA A 378 -8.23 -7.12 3.34
CA ALA A 378 -8.34 -8.58 3.30
C ALA A 378 -7.41 -9.25 4.31
N LEU A 379 -6.17 -8.74 4.43
CA LEU A 379 -5.23 -9.20 5.45
C LEU A 379 -5.71 -8.92 6.87
N ALA A 380 -6.18 -7.71 7.15
CA ALA A 380 -6.65 -7.34 8.48
C ALA A 380 -7.89 -8.16 8.89
N LEU A 381 -8.85 -8.33 7.99
CA LEU A 381 -10.04 -9.15 8.24
C LEU A 381 -9.71 -10.62 8.50
N PHE A 382 -8.74 -11.17 7.76
CA PHE A 382 -8.26 -12.52 8.01
C PHE A 382 -7.62 -12.63 9.39
N TRP A 383 -6.86 -11.62 9.82
CA TRP A 383 -6.23 -11.56 11.13
C TRP A 383 -7.25 -11.62 12.27
N TYR A 384 -8.27 -10.79 12.19
CA TYR A 384 -9.27 -10.71 13.25
C TYR A 384 -10.33 -11.85 13.22
N GLY A 385 -10.60 -12.41 12.04
CA GLY A 385 -11.72 -13.33 11.84
C GLY A 385 -11.44 -14.78 12.21
N ASN A 386 -10.19 -15.22 12.10
CA ASN A 386 -9.87 -16.65 12.13
C ASN A 386 -8.97 -17.07 13.29
N ASP A 387 -8.46 -16.14 14.10
CA ASP A 387 -7.43 -16.44 15.11
C ASP A 387 -6.36 -17.41 14.56
N PRO A 388 -5.73 -17.09 13.41
CA PRO A 388 -4.94 -18.03 12.62
C PRO A 388 -3.62 -18.34 13.32
N ASN A 389 -3.11 -19.55 13.11
CA ASN A 389 -1.73 -19.85 13.38
C ASN A 389 -0.81 -19.33 12.25
N ALA A 390 0.50 -19.43 12.43
CA ALA A 390 1.47 -18.92 11.45
C ALA A 390 1.30 -19.55 10.06
N GLU A 391 1.03 -20.86 10.00
CA GLU A 391 0.90 -21.60 8.75
C GLU A 391 -0.36 -21.18 7.96
N GLU A 392 -1.50 -21.03 8.62
CA GLU A 392 -2.74 -20.52 8.00
C GLU A 392 -2.54 -19.11 7.44
N TRP A 393 -1.76 -18.29 8.15
CA TRP A 393 -1.37 -16.96 7.71
C TRP A 393 -0.57 -16.97 6.40
N TRP A 394 0.44 -17.81 6.35
CA TRP A 394 1.31 -17.91 5.18
C TRP A 394 0.54 -18.40 3.95
N ILE A 395 -0.36 -19.36 4.12
CA ILE A 395 -1.23 -19.85 3.04
C ILE A 395 -2.12 -18.71 2.51
N GLN A 396 -2.72 -17.94 3.40
CA GLN A 396 -3.56 -16.81 2.98
C GLN A 396 -2.75 -15.72 2.29
N ALA A 397 -1.59 -15.39 2.81
CA ALA A 397 -0.69 -14.40 2.19
C ALA A 397 -0.22 -14.85 0.80
N ARG A 398 0.06 -16.13 0.61
CA ARG A 398 0.39 -16.70 -0.69
C ARG A 398 -0.75 -16.53 -1.69
N ARG A 399 -1.99 -16.78 -1.29
CA ARG A 399 -3.17 -16.54 -2.16
C ARG A 399 -3.27 -15.08 -2.59
N LEU A 400 -3.06 -14.15 -1.65
CA LEU A 400 -3.06 -12.71 -1.95
C LEU A 400 -1.91 -12.32 -2.87
N GLN A 401 -0.72 -12.85 -2.64
CA GLN A 401 0.45 -12.60 -3.45
C GLN A 401 0.29 -13.13 -4.88
N GLN A 402 -0.19 -14.36 -5.05
CA GLN A 402 -0.42 -14.97 -6.36
C GLN A 402 -1.46 -14.21 -7.19
N ALA A 403 -2.39 -13.51 -6.56
CA ALA A 403 -3.34 -12.65 -7.27
C ALA A 403 -2.68 -11.39 -7.88
N VAL A 404 -1.54 -10.96 -7.33
CA VAL A 404 -0.84 -9.73 -7.74
C VAL A 404 0.40 -10.04 -8.57
N LEU A 405 1.15 -11.07 -8.18
CA LEU A 405 2.44 -11.43 -8.79
C LEU A 405 2.35 -12.80 -9.47
N PRO A 406 2.86 -12.93 -10.69
CA PRO A 406 2.90 -14.21 -11.40
C PRO A 406 4.07 -15.11 -10.95
N VAL A 407 4.60 -14.91 -9.75
CA VAL A 407 5.72 -15.68 -9.18
C VAL A 407 5.22 -16.52 -8.03
N ASP A 408 5.58 -17.78 -7.99
CA ASP A 408 5.28 -18.68 -6.88
C ASP A 408 6.35 -18.52 -5.79
N LEU A 409 6.01 -17.81 -4.73
CA LEU A 409 6.85 -17.66 -3.56
C LEU A 409 6.48 -18.71 -2.51
N ALA A 410 7.48 -19.17 -1.76
CA ALA A 410 7.21 -19.95 -0.55
C ALA A 410 6.28 -19.15 0.39
N ASP A 411 5.42 -19.84 1.12
CA ASP A 411 4.33 -19.25 1.89
C ASP A 411 4.78 -18.11 2.82
N LYS A 412 5.88 -18.30 3.56
CA LYS A 412 6.48 -17.26 4.41
C LYS A 412 6.97 -16.06 3.59
N GLY A 413 7.56 -16.30 2.43
CA GLY A 413 8.03 -15.26 1.52
C GLY A 413 6.90 -14.43 0.93
N ALA A 414 5.81 -15.07 0.58
CA ALA A 414 4.59 -14.40 0.13
C ALA A 414 4.03 -13.47 1.22
N PHE A 415 3.99 -13.95 2.47
CA PHE A 415 3.56 -13.14 3.60
C PHE A 415 4.43 -11.89 3.80
N ILE A 416 5.76 -12.05 3.80
CA ILE A 416 6.69 -10.94 3.95
C ILE A 416 6.49 -9.91 2.83
N THR A 417 6.37 -10.38 1.59
CA THR A 417 6.19 -9.52 0.42
C THR A 417 4.93 -8.64 0.53
N VAL A 418 3.82 -9.24 0.93
CA VAL A 418 2.54 -8.53 1.07
C VAL A 418 2.56 -7.61 2.30
N SER A 419 2.96 -8.13 3.46
CA SER A 419 2.93 -7.38 4.73
C SER A 419 3.95 -6.25 4.80
N ALA A 420 5.09 -6.38 4.11
CA ALA A 420 6.11 -5.35 4.01
C ALA A 420 5.81 -4.25 2.98
N GLY A 421 4.70 -4.35 2.25
CA GLY A 421 4.31 -3.37 1.23
C GLY A 421 5.12 -3.46 -0.07
N LEU A 422 5.84 -4.57 -0.28
CA LEU A 422 6.71 -4.73 -1.43
C LEU A 422 5.95 -5.08 -2.72
N THR A 423 4.74 -5.63 -2.63
CA THR A 423 3.90 -5.98 -3.80
C THR A 423 3.65 -4.82 -4.73
N GLN A 424 3.58 -3.60 -4.20
CA GLN A 424 3.33 -2.40 -5.00
C GLN A 424 4.49 -2.04 -5.94
N HIS A 425 5.70 -2.51 -5.62
CA HIS A 425 6.88 -2.29 -6.45
C HIS A 425 7.07 -3.39 -7.49
N TYR A 426 6.67 -4.63 -7.16
CA TYR A 426 6.76 -5.76 -8.10
C TYR A 426 5.86 -5.60 -9.31
N ASP A 427 4.66 -5.09 -9.10
CA ASP A 427 3.70 -4.80 -10.17
C ASP A 427 4.33 -3.93 -11.28
N ARG A 428 5.17 -2.98 -10.88
CA ARG A 428 5.90 -2.07 -11.78
C ARG A 428 7.03 -2.76 -12.55
N LEU A 429 7.76 -3.63 -11.88
CA LEU A 429 8.91 -4.32 -12.45
C LEU A 429 8.51 -5.32 -13.52
N PHE A 430 7.48 -6.11 -13.23
CA PHE A 430 6.99 -7.12 -14.18
C PHE A 430 6.37 -6.50 -15.42
N ALA A 431 5.60 -5.42 -15.29
CA ALA A 431 5.05 -4.72 -16.44
C ALA A 431 6.11 -4.08 -17.33
N ALA A 432 7.12 -3.45 -16.74
CA ALA A 432 8.21 -2.85 -17.51
C ALA A 432 8.97 -3.89 -18.32
N ARG A 433 9.09 -5.12 -17.80
CA ARG A 433 9.77 -6.23 -18.47
C ARG A 433 8.92 -6.90 -19.54
N GLU A 434 7.64 -7.16 -19.29
CA GLU A 434 6.75 -7.69 -20.33
C GLU A 434 6.72 -6.76 -21.55
N LEU A 435 6.70 -5.44 -21.32
CA LEU A 435 6.77 -4.46 -22.40
C LEU A 435 8.13 -4.44 -23.10
N ALA A 436 9.24 -4.59 -22.36
CA ALA A 436 10.57 -4.69 -22.94
C ALA A 436 10.74 -5.96 -23.78
N GLN A 437 10.08 -7.05 -23.40
CA GLN A 437 10.11 -8.33 -24.11
C GLN A 437 9.28 -8.34 -25.40
N GLU A 438 8.26 -7.51 -25.51
CA GLU A 438 7.61 -7.29 -26.82
C GLU A 438 8.58 -6.71 -27.87
N VAL A 439 9.64 -6.05 -27.41
CA VAL A 439 10.66 -5.40 -28.24
C VAL A 439 11.89 -6.31 -28.43
N ALA A 440 12.14 -7.26 -27.52
CA ALA A 440 13.29 -8.15 -27.58
C ALA A 440 13.02 -9.33 -28.52
N THR A 441 13.94 -9.56 -29.45
CA THR A 441 13.82 -10.58 -30.52
C THR A 441 14.36 -11.94 -30.14
N ASP A 442 15.02 -12.12 -29.00
CA ASP A 442 15.57 -13.42 -28.56
C ASP A 442 15.26 -13.73 -27.08
N PRO A 443 14.40 -14.73 -26.83
CA PRO A 443 14.00 -15.11 -25.46
C PRO A 443 14.98 -16.02 -24.73
N GLY A 444 15.91 -16.65 -25.43
CA GLY A 444 16.85 -17.60 -24.85
C GLY A 444 17.88 -16.96 -23.91
N GLU A 445 18.07 -15.66 -24.01
CA GLU A 445 18.99 -14.89 -23.16
C GLU A 445 18.34 -14.25 -21.93
N HIS A 446 17.01 -14.43 -21.72
CA HIS A 446 16.32 -13.79 -20.61
C HIS A 446 16.21 -14.67 -19.35
N PRO A 447 17.02 -14.39 -18.30
CA PRO A 447 17.01 -15.14 -17.03
C PRO A 447 15.64 -15.22 -16.34
N PHE A 448 14.76 -14.23 -16.60
CA PHE A 448 13.43 -14.14 -16.02
C PHE A 448 12.47 -15.25 -16.47
N TYR A 449 12.49 -15.65 -17.76
CA TYR A 449 11.69 -16.78 -18.22
C TYR A 449 12.20 -18.11 -17.67
N ALA A 450 13.51 -18.27 -17.56
CA ALA A 450 14.10 -19.44 -16.92
C ALA A 450 13.66 -19.56 -15.46
N MET A 451 13.53 -18.46 -14.74
CA MET A 451 13.06 -18.43 -13.35
C MET A 451 11.56 -18.76 -13.23
N ILE A 452 10.70 -18.17 -14.07
CA ILE A 452 9.28 -18.52 -14.08
C ILE A 452 9.11 -20.02 -14.37
N MET A 453 9.86 -20.55 -15.31
CA MET A 453 9.81 -21.96 -15.66
C MET A 453 10.34 -22.86 -14.54
N GLN A 454 11.43 -22.47 -13.86
CA GLN A 454 12.00 -23.23 -12.72
C GLN A 454 11.14 -23.16 -11.46
N GLY A 455 10.50 -22.01 -11.18
CA GLY A 455 9.60 -21.86 -10.01
C GLY A 455 8.29 -22.66 -10.13
N MET A 456 7.97 -23.18 -11.31
CA MET A 456 6.73 -23.91 -11.56
C MET A 456 6.86 -25.43 -11.40
N ASP A 457 8.07 -25.97 -11.37
CA ASP A 457 8.30 -27.40 -11.20
C ASP A 457 7.92 -27.92 -9.79
N GLY A 458 7.71 -27.02 -8.81
CA GLY A 458 7.31 -27.33 -7.44
C GLY A 458 5.84 -27.02 -7.06
N ALA A 459 5.06 -26.43 -7.97
CA ALA A 459 3.67 -26.04 -7.65
C ALA A 459 2.72 -27.24 -7.68
N ALA A 460 1.71 -27.24 -6.77
CA ALA A 460 0.64 -28.25 -6.77
C ALA A 460 0.06 -28.43 -8.19
N PRO A 461 -0.25 -29.66 -8.61
CA PRO A 461 -0.75 -29.91 -9.94
C PRO A 461 -2.01 -29.11 -10.18
N ALA A 462 -1.94 -28.13 -11.12
CA ALA A 462 -3.13 -27.47 -11.62
C ALA A 462 -4.03 -28.52 -12.29
N PRO A 463 -5.36 -28.36 -12.27
CA PRO A 463 -6.22 -29.21 -13.06
C PRO A 463 -5.68 -29.23 -14.51
N ALA A 464 -5.40 -30.40 -15.00
CA ALA A 464 -4.85 -30.57 -16.35
C ALA A 464 -5.85 -29.95 -17.32
N LEU A 465 -5.41 -28.94 -18.09
CA LEU A 465 -6.19 -28.44 -19.21
C LEU A 465 -6.35 -29.60 -20.20
N ASP A 466 -7.59 -29.96 -20.50
CA ASP A 466 -7.83 -30.89 -21.59
C ASP A 466 -7.52 -30.15 -22.92
N GLU A 467 -6.33 -30.38 -23.44
CA GLU A 467 -5.85 -29.75 -24.67
C GLU A 467 -6.69 -30.10 -25.91
N LYS A 468 -7.53 -31.14 -25.82
CA LYS A 468 -8.43 -31.59 -26.90
C LYS A 468 -9.83 -31.00 -26.78
N ALA A 469 -10.18 -30.45 -25.61
CA ALA A 469 -11.45 -29.77 -25.45
C ALA A 469 -11.40 -28.34 -26.02
N ALA A 470 -12.50 -27.87 -26.58
CA ALA A 470 -12.65 -26.49 -26.95
C ALA A 470 -12.49 -25.59 -25.70
N LEU A 471 -11.75 -24.50 -25.83
CA LEU A 471 -11.46 -23.58 -24.73
C LEU A 471 -12.41 -22.40 -24.71
N SER A 472 -12.99 -22.07 -23.56
CA SER A 472 -13.91 -20.96 -23.35
C SER A 472 -13.48 -20.10 -22.18
N LEU A 473 -13.79 -18.80 -22.24
CA LEU A 473 -13.66 -17.90 -21.10
C LEU A 473 -14.95 -17.89 -20.30
N ALA A 474 -14.87 -18.29 -19.03
CA ALA A 474 -16.04 -18.35 -18.13
C ALA A 474 -16.66 -16.97 -17.85
N TYR A 475 -15.90 -15.90 -18.09
CA TYR A 475 -16.31 -14.54 -17.79
C TYR A 475 -15.97 -13.59 -18.95
N PRO A 476 -16.81 -12.57 -19.21
CA PRO A 476 -16.49 -11.50 -20.13
C PRO A 476 -15.18 -10.81 -19.73
N ARG A 477 -14.41 -10.40 -20.71
CA ARG A 477 -13.17 -9.65 -20.47
C ARG A 477 -13.36 -8.17 -20.82
N ARG A 478 -12.65 -7.33 -20.07
CA ARG A 478 -12.49 -5.91 -20.33
C ARG A 478 -11.01 -5.57 -20.39
N THR A 479 -10.59 -4.87 -21.42
CA THR A 479 -9.24 -4.31 -21.50
C THR A 479 -9.27 -2.89 -20.94
N GLU A 480 -8.45 -2.65 -19.92
CA GLU A 480 -8.34 -1.35 -19.25
C GLU A 480 -6.92 -0.80 -19.43
N PHE A 481 -6.80 0.52 -19.46
CA PHE A 481 -5.50 1.17 -19.37
C PHE A 481 -5.14 1.36 -17.89
N SER A 482 -3.92 0.99 -17.54
CA SER A 482 -3.31 1.30 -16.27
C SER A 482 -2.04 2.10 -16.52
N PHE A 483 -1.59 2.85 -15.52
CA PHE A 483 -0.40 3.68 -15.65
C PHE A 483 0.58 3.30 -14.56
N LEU A 484 1.81 2.97 -14.93
CA LEU A 484 2.85 2.57 -14.00
C LEU A 484 3.89 3.68 -13.87
N PRO A 485 4.29 4.06 -12.65
CA PRO A 485 5.36 5.02 -12.46
C PRO A 485 6.70 4.46 -12.94
N GLU A 486 7.44 5.28 -13.67
CA GLU A 486 8.85 5.08 -13.92
C GLU A 486 9.60 5.68 -12.74
N MET A 487 10.17 4.83 -11.89
CA MET A 487 10.86 5.26 -10.67
C MET A 487 11.99 6.22 -10.99
N GLY A 488 12.06 7.33 -10.25
CA GLY A 488 13.08 8.37 -10.41
C GLY A 488 12.91 9.27 -11.63
N ALA A 489 11.88 9.04 -12.47
CA ALA A 489 11.70 9.81 -13.72
C ALA A 489 10.50 10.78 -13.71
N GLY A 490 9.64 10.74 -12.71
CA GLY A 490 8.42 11.56 -12.63
C GLY A 490 7.43 11.33 -13.76
N ARG A 491 7.40 10.14 -14.36
CA ARG A 491 6.55 9.76 -15.50
C ARG A 491 5.70 8.53 -15.22
N LEU A 492 4.54 8.47 -15.83
CA LEU A 492 3.70 7.28 -15.87
C LEU A 492 3.74 6.66 -17.27
N ARG A 493 3.98 5.36 -17.31
CA ARG A 493 3.88 4.56 -18.53
C ARG A 493 2.50 3.93 -18.63
N ALA A 494 1.82 4.14 -19.75
CA ALA A 494 0.54 3.48 -20.03
C ALA A 494 0.78 1.99 -20.35
N VAL A 495 0.04 1.11 -19.67
CA VAL A 495 0.03 -0.33 -19.91
C VAL A 495 -1.39 -0.83 -20.04
N LYS A 496 -1.60 -1.90 -20.80
CA LYS A 496 -2.90 -2.55 -20.93
C LYS A 496 -3.05 -3.62 -19.86
N ARG A 497 -4.21 -3.68 -19.21
CA ARG A 497 -4.61 -4.74 -18.27
C ARG A 497 -5.85 -5.42 -18.79
N VAL A 498 -5.96 -6.72 -18.56
CA VAL A 498 -7.19 -7.46 -18.82
C VAL A 498 -7.86 -7.76 -17.49
N ARG A 499 -9.13 -7.44 -17.39
CA ARG A 499 -9.98 -7.77 -16.26
C ARG A 499 -11.09 -8.71 -16.72
N PHE A 500 -11.29 -9.78 -15.98
CA PHE A 500 -12.42 -10.67 -16.17
C PHE A 500 -13.54 -10.30 -15.21
N LEU A 501 -14.74 -10.06 -15.77
CA LEU A 501 -15.90 -9.58 -15.01
C LEU A 501 -16.65 -10.78 -14.44
N ARG A 502 -16.48 -11.09 -13.16
CA ARG A 502 -17.12 -12.21 -12.46
C ARG A 502 -18.50 -11.89 -11.88
N GLY A 503 -19.05 -10.72 -12.13
CA GLY A 503 -20.32 -10.22 -11.61
C GLY A 503 -20.53 -8.77 -11.95
N ASP A 504 -21.30 -8.04 -11.13
CA ASP A 504 -21.53 -6.60 -11.30
C ASP A 504 -20.19 -5.84 -11.36
N PRO A 505 -20.02 -4.85 -12.25
CA PRO A 505 -18.81 -4.04 -12.33
C PRO A 505 -18.35 -3.42 -11.01
N ASP A 506 -19.27 -3.23 -10.06
CA ASP A 506 -18.98 -2.73 -8.72
C ASP A 506 -18.57 -3.82 -7.71
N ASP A 507 -18.66 -5.09 -8.06
CA ASP A 507 -18.21 -6.24 -7.25
C ASP A 507 -16.67 -6.36 -7.12
N ALA A 508 -15.95 -5.35 -7.56
CA ALA A 508 -14.48 -5.25 -7.42
C ALA A 508 -14.00 -5.29 -5.95
N VAL A 509 -14.91 -5.13 -4.98
CA VAL A 509 -14.63 -5.19 -3.54
C VAL A 509 -14.82 -6.60 -2.97
N ALA A 510 -15.74 -7.40 -3.50
CA ALA A 510 -16.01 -8.77 -3.03
C ALA A 510 -15.06 -9.82 -3.63
N GLY A 511 -14.41 -9.51 -4.74
CA GLY A 511 -13.44 -10.38 -5.42
C GLY A 511 -12.00 -9.90 -5.24
N ALA A 512 -11.43 -10.02 -4.04
CA ALA A 512 -10.03 -9.70 -3.75
C ALA A 512 -9.00 -10.49 -4.60
N PHE A 513 -9.45 -11.22 -5.59
CA PHE A 513 -8.66 -12.15 -6.41
C PHE A 513 -8.90 -12.02 -7.91
N ASN A 514 -9.29 -10.84 -8.38
CA ASN A 514 -9.34 -10.64 -9.82
C ASN A 514 -7.91 -10.39 -10.32
N PRO A 515 -7.29 -11.34 -11.05
CA PRO A 515 -5.92 -11.18 -11.49
C PRO A 515 -5.84 -10.01 -12.47
N ARG A 516 -5.24 -8.94 -12.03
CA ARG A 516 -4.86 -7.83 -12.90
C ARG A 516 -3.53 -8.15 -13.52
N LYS A 517 -3.55 -8.95 -14.58
CA LYS A 517 -2.34 -9.19 -15.36
C LYS A 517 -2.17 -8.07 -16.39
N PHE A 518 -0.93 -7.65 -16.57
CA PHE A 518 -0.57 -6.79 -17.68
C PHE A 518 -0.79 -7.58 -18.97
N ALA A 519 -1.49 -6.99 -19.91
CA ALA A 519 -1.76 -7.62 -21.17
C ALA A 519 -0.87 -7.00 -22.25
N THR A 520 0.07 -7.78 -22.72
CA THR A 520 0.77 -7.46 -23.95
C THR A 520 -0.15 -7.69 -25.16
N ARG A 521 0.27 -7.24 -26.34
CA ARG A 521 -0.43 -7.56 -27.59
C ARG A 521 -0.58 -9.07 -27.80
N TRP A 522 0.38 -9.88 -27.30
CA TRP A 522 0.35 -11.33 -27.43
C TRP A 522 -0.69 -11.98 -26.51
N HIS A 523 -0.80 -11.52 -25.26
CA HIS A 523 -1.87 -11.93 -24.36
C HIS A 523 -3.25 -11.62 -24.94
N LEU A 524 -3.41 -10.41 -25.50
CA LEU A 524 -4.67 -10.02 -26.13
C LEU A 524 -4.99 -10.88 -27.35
N ALA A 525 -4.04 -11.09 -28.26
CA ALA A 525 -4.22 -11.92 -29.44
C ALA A 525 -4.52 -13.39 -29.09
N TRP A 526 -3.90 -13.92 -28.03
CA TRP A 526 -4.18 -15.26 -27.54
C TRP A 526 -5.60 -15.34 -26.95
N LEU A 527 -6.00 -14.37 -26.14
CA LEU A 527 -7.36 -14.29 -25.57
C LEU A 527 -8.43 -14.12 -26.66
N ASP A 528 -8.13 -13.40 -27.74
CA ASP A 528 -9.03 -13.26 -28.90
C ASP A 528 -9.20 -14.58 -29.64
N ALA A 529 -8.22 -15.45 -29.57
CA ALA A 529 -8.28 -16.77 -30.19
C ALA A 529 -9.12 -17.79 -29.39
N VAL A 530 -9.38 -17.52 -28.08
CA VAL A 530 -10.24 -18.36 -27.21
C VAL A 530 -11.70 -18.00 -27.45
N ASP A 531 -12.41 -18.78 -28.28
CA ASP A 531 -13.76 -18.48 -28.78
C ASP A 531 -14.84 -19.51 -28.42
N GLY A 532 -14.51 -20.49 -27.61
CA GLY A 532 -15.41 -21.57 -27.22
C GLY A 532 -15.47 -22.73 -28.23
N ARG A 533 -14.78 -22.63 -29.35
CA ARG A 533 -14.82 -23.62 -30.45
C ARG A 533 -13.45 -24.28 -30.70
N ARG A 534 -12.37 -23.56 -30.45
CA ARG A 534 -11.02 -24.01 -30.70
C ARG A 534 -10.47 -24.74 -29.46
N ASP A 535 -9.85 -25.87 -29.72
CA ASP A 535 -8.98 -26.55 -28.77
C ASP A 535 -7.63 -25.81 -28.63
N TRP A 536 -6.73 -26.31 -27.80
CA TRP A 536 -5.41 -25.72 -27.63
C TRP A 536 -4.65 -25.51 -28.95
N ALA A 537 -4.66 -26.48 -29.84
CA ALA A 537 -3.97 -26.40 -31.12
C ALA A 537 -4.60 -25.33 -32.03
N GLY A 538 -5.91 -25.24 -32.04
CA GLY A 538 -6.67 -24.20 -32.79
C GLY A 538 -6.42 -22.80 -32.24
N VAL A 539 -6.44 -22.61 -30.92
CA VAL A 539 -6.10 -21.32 -30.28
C VAL A 539 -4.66 -20.93 -30.60
N ARG A 540 -3.73 -21.87 -30.50
CA ARG A 540 -2.32 -21.65 -30.84
C ARG A 540 -2.15 -21.20 -32.30
N ALA A 541 -2.80 -21.89 -33.23
CA ALA A 541 -2.73 -21.57 -34.65
C ALA A 541 -3.34 -20.18 -34.97
N ALA A 542 -4.47 -19.85 -34.39
CA ALA A 542 -5.13 -18.56 -34.57
C ALA A 542 -4.28 -17.40 -33.98
N ALA A 543 -3.70 -17.58 -32.79
CA ALA A 543 -2.82 -16.60 -32.18
C ALA A 543 -1.52 -16.41 -33.00
N ALA A 544 -0.94 -17.50 -33.53
CA ALA A 544 0.20 -17.44 -34.44
C ALA A 544 -0.11 -16.64 -35.70
N ALA A 545 -1.27 -16.87 -36.29
CA ALA A 545 -1.77 -16.10 -37.46
C ALA A 545 -1.96 -14.62 -37.16
N ALA A 546 -2.25 -14.26 -35.88
CA ALA A 546 -2.31 -12.90 -35.39
C ALA A 546 -0.93 -12.30 -34.99
N GLY A 547 0.18 -12.99 -35.32
CA GLY A 547 1.53 -12.49 -35.12
C GLY A 547 2.13 -12.78 -33.73
N VAL A 548 1.56 -13.71 -32.97
CA VAL A 548 2.17 -14.16 -31.70
C VAL A 548 3.33 -15.11 -32.01
N PRO A 549 4.54 -14.84 -31.46
CA PRO A 549 5.71 -15.68 -31.74
C PRO A 549 5.54 -17.10 -31.19
N GLY A 550 6.11 -18.08 -31.90
CA GLY A 550 6.04 -19.49 -31.52
C GLY A 550 6.59 -19.77 -30.12
N TRP A 551 7.72 -19.18 -29.77
CA TRP A 551 8.33 -19.33 -28.46
C TRP A 551 7.41 -18.89 -27.32
N TRP A 552 6.63 -17.80 -27.52
CA TRP A 552 5.65 -17.34 -26.55
C TRP A 552 4.49 -18.32 -26.41
N LEU A 553 4.03 -18.88 -27.54
CA LEU A 553 2.94 -19.86 -27.58
C LEU A 553 3.32 -21.21 -26.93
N ASP A 554 4.57 -21.60 -27.06
CA ASP A 554 5.05 -22.90 -26.55
C ASP A 554 5.43 -22.87 -25.06
N GLY A 555 5.70 -21.69 -24.48
CA GLY A 555 6.05 -21.48 -23.08
C GLY A 555 5.07 -20.56 -22.34
N PRO A 556 5.22 -19.23 -22.44
CA PRO A 556 4.43 -18.26 -21.68
C PRO A 556 2.92 -18.41 -21.82
N ALA A 557 2.41 -18.75 -23.01
CA ALA A 557 0.97 -18.95 -23.22
C ALA A 557 0.42 -20.12 -22.40
N ARG A 558 1.20 -21.21 -22.24
CA ARG A 558 0.79 -22.34 -21.40
C ARG A 558 0.67 -21.96 -19.94
N LEU A 559 1.60 -21.14 -19.46
CA LEU A 559 1.60 -20.60 -18.10
C LEU A 559 0.40 -19.67 -17.87
N PHE A 560 0.15 -18.80 -18.83
CA PHE A 560 -0.98 -17.88 -18.79
C PHE A 560 -2.32 -18.63 -18.80
N ALA A 561 -2.48 -19.62 -19.68
CA ALA A 561 -3.66 -20.47 -19.74
C ALA A 561 -3.87 -21.27 -18.43
N ARG A 562 -2.80 -21.83 -17.87
CA ARG A 562 -2.82 -22.53 -16.58
C ARG A 562 -3.32 -21.62 -15.46
N ASP A 563 -2.76 -20.42 -15.35
CA ASP A 563 -3.17 -19.44 -14.37
C ASP A 563 -4.66 -19.06 -14.49
N LEU A 564 -5.13 -18.83 -15.71
CA LEU A 564 -6.54 -18.55 -15.96
C LEU A 564 -7.43 -19.74 -15.61
N SER A 565 -6.95 -20.96 -15.82
CA SER A 565 -7.67 -22.20 -15.49
C SER A 565 -7.76 -22.43 -13.99
N VAL A 566 -6.65 -22.25 -13.25
CA VAL A 566 -6.63 -22.32 -11.77
C VAL A 566 -7.62 -21.34 -11.15
N GLN A 567 -7.78 -20.18 -11.76
CA GLN A 567 -8.70 -19.14 -11.30
C GLN A 567 -10.14 -19.34 -11.81
N GLY A 568 -10.41 -20.41 -12.54
CA GLY A 568 -11.71 -20.70 -13.13
C GLY A 568 -12.16 -19.70 -14.20
N VAL A 569 -11.21 -18.97 -14.80
CA VAL A 569 -11.46 -18.03 -15.90
C VAL A 569 -11.43 -18.74 -17.24
N LEU A 570 -10.44 -19.62 -17.46
CA LEU A 570 -10.34 -20.49 -18.62
C LEU A 570 -10.90 -21.88 -18.27
N ARG A 571 -11.77 -22.42 -19.09
CA ARG A 571 -12.38 -23.74 -18.91
C ARG A 571 -12.60 -24.45 -20.25
N ALA A 572 -12.92 -25.72 -20.21
CA ALA A 572 -13.48 -26.39 -21.36
C ALA A 572 -14.84 -25.77 -21.71
N ALA A 573 -15.09 -25.55 -23.00
CA ALA A 573 -16.39 -25.06 -23.47
C ALA A 573 -17.49 -26.10 -23.18
N SER A 574 -18.69 -25.62 -22.88
CA SER A 574 -19.86 -26.50 -22.80
C SER A 574 -20.23 -27.04 -24.20
N PRO A 575 -20.94 -28.16 -24.29
CA PRO A 575 -21.42 -28.66 -25.60
C PRO A 575 -22.24 -27.62 -26.38
N GLU A 576 -22.98 -26.77 -25.71
CA GLU A 576 -23.76 -25.70 -26.31
C GLU A 576 -22.85 -24.58 -26.87
N GLU A 577 -21.83 -24.17 -26.15
CA GLU A 577 -20.85 -23.17 -26.60
C GLU A 577 -20.02 -23.69 -27.79
N ALA A 578 -19.65 -24.97 -27.77
CA ALA A 578 -18.88 -25.58 -28.85
C ALA A 578 -19.68 -25.77 -30.15
N SER A 579 -21.01 -25.80 -30.08
CA SER A 579 -21.92 -25.97 -31.23
C SER A 579 -22.51 -24.66 -31.76
N ALA A 580 -22.45 -23.57 -30.98
CA ALA A 580 -22.90 -22.24 -31.38
C ALA A 580 -21.84 -21.50 -32.20
#